data_18c85d6cb4bb0d6f8def4c711c13148a
#
_entry.id   18c85d6cb4bb0d6f8def4c711c13148a
#
_cell.length_a   1.000
_cell.length_b   1.000
_cell.length_c   1.000
_cell.angle_alpha   90.00
_cell.angle_beta   90.00
_cell.angle_gamma   90.00
#
_symmetry.space_group_name_H-M   'P 1'
#
loop_
_entity.id
_entity.type
_entity.pdbx_description
1 polymer ?
#
loop_
_entity_poly.entity_id
_entity_poly.type
_entity_poly.pdbx_seq_one_letter_code
_entity_poly.pdbx_strand_id
1 'polypeptide(L)'
;MATPVIDRAALAAIVVAAALGCRGGPPPAPHLHTVAIRAMAFEPARLEVRVGDEIEWVNDDLVPHTATAPGAFDSAIIAPAARWRTRVTRPGDVAYACTLHPMMTGTVQIR
;
A
#
# COMPACT_ATOMS: atom_id res chain seq x y z
N MET A 1 -49.42 -53.96 32.88
CA MET A 1 -48.19 -53.35 33.24
C MET A 1 -47.69 -52.55 32.02
N ALA A 2 -47.93 -51.30 32.08
CA ALA A 2 -47.46 -50.43 31.00
C ALA A 2 -46.04 -49.96 31.35
N THR A 3 -45.12 -50.26 30.49
CA THR A 3 -43.80 -49.71 30.59
C THR A 3 -43.83 -48.28 30.08
N PRO A 4 -43.29 -47.35 30.82
CA PRO A 4 -43.25 -45.99 30.30
C PRO A 4 -42.32 -45.94 29.12
N VAL A 5 -42.85 -45.56 28.02
CA VAL A 5 -42.04 -45.19 26.87
C VAL A 5 -41.40 -43.85 27.22
N ILE A 6 -40.13 -43.90 27.50
CA ILE A 6 -39.38 -42.69 27.65
C ILE A 6 -39.17 -42.14 26.26
N ASP A 7 -39.97 -41.18 25.93
CA ASP A 7 -39.73 -40.39 24.73
C ASP A 7 -38.48 -39.54 25.01
N ARG A 8 -37.41 -40.01 24.49
CA ARG A 8 -36.21 -39.23 24.45
C ARG A 8 -36.34 -38.28 23.30
N ALA A 9 -37.00 -37.20 23.55
CA ALA A 9 -36.86 -36.07 22.70
C ALA A 9 -35.36 -35.76 22.63
N ALA A 10 -34.76 -36.17 21.53
CA ALA A 10 -33.41 -35.77 21.21
C ALA A 10 -33.45 -34.26 21.02
N LEU A 11 -33.04 -33.57 22.02
CA LEU A 11 -32.70 -32.17 21.88
C LEU A 11 -31.50 -32.10 20.94
N ALA A 12 -31.81 -32.01 19.67
CA ALA A 12 -30.79 -31.55 18.71
C ALA A 12 -30.48 -30.13 19.11
N ALA A 13 -29.41 -29.95 19.83
CA ALA A 13 -28.83 -28.67 20.03
C ALA A 13 -28.34 -28.22 18.64
N ILE A 14 -29.13 -27.41 17.99
CA ILE A 14 -28.67 -26.69 16.81
C ILE A 14 -27.66 -25.68 17.32
N VAL A 15 -26.41 -26.06 17.30
CA VAL A 15 -25.34 -25.11 17.41
C VAL A 15 -25.39 -24.30 16.13
N VAL A 16 -26.13 -23.23 16.14
CA VAL A 16 -25.94 -22.20 15.14
C VAL A 16 -24.59 -21.60 15.47
N ALA A 17 -23.56 -22.16 14.88
CA ALA A 17 -22.32 -21.48 14.79
C ALA A 17 -22.62 -20.24 13.93
N ALA A 18 -22.92 -19.15 14.59
CA ALA A 18 -22.86 -17.87 13.94
C ALA A 18 -21.40 -17.70 13.52
N ALA A 19 -21.12 -18.11 12.31
CA ALA A 19 -19.91 -17.70 11.65
C ALA A 19 -20.03 -16.19 11.50
N LEU A 20 -19.59 -15.49 12.52
CA LEU A 20 -19.24 -14.10 12.39
C LEU A 20 -18.03 -14.09 11.46
N GLY A 21 -18.33 -14.34 10.18
CA GLY A 21 -17.34 -14.18 9.16
C GLY A 21 -16.79 -12.77 9.28
N CYS A 22 -15.49 -12.65 9.43
CA CYS A 22 -14.83 -11.41 9.12
C CYS A 22 -15.35 -10.99 7.76
N ARG A 23 -16.18 -9.95 7.72
CA ARG A 23 -16.75 -9.43 6.47
C ARG A 23 -15.71 -8.67 5.64
N GLY A 24 -14.48 -8.60 6.11
CA GLY A 24 -13.35 -8.21 5.34
C GLY A 24 -12.62 -9.46 4.92
N GLY A 25 -12.46 -9.71 3.63
CA GLY A 25 -11.49 -10.65 3.14
C GLY A 25 -10.08 -10.26 3.64
N PRO A 26 -9.05 -11.04 3.32
CA PRO A 26 -7.68 -10.65 3.62
C PRO A 26 -7.44 -9.25 3.07
N PRO A 27 -6.60 -8.43 3.74
CA PRO A 27 -6.25 -7.12 3.22
C PRO A 27 -5.78 -7.26 1.77
N PRO A 28 -6.10 -6.31 0.87
CA PRO A 28 -5.63 -6.37 -0.49
C PRO A 28 -4.10 -6.49 -0.49
N ALA A 29 -3.57 -7.30 -1.41
CA ALA A 29 -2.14 -7.42 -1.60
C ALA A 29 -1.55 -6.04 -1.89
N PRO A 30 -0.33 -5.74 -1.40
CA PRO A 30 0.34 -4.49 -1.72
C PRO A 30 0.46 -4.30 -3.22
N HIS A 31 0.22 -3.08 -3.68
CA HIS A 31 0.42 -2.69 -5.06
C HIS A 31 1.78 -2.03 -5.23
N LEU A 32 2.39 -2.25 -6.38
CA LEU A 32 3.56 -1.51 -6.82
C LEU A 32 3.10 -0.39 -7.76
N HIS A 33 3.43 0.83 -7.40
CA HIS A 33 3.19 2.02 -8.21
C HIS A 33 4.52 2.49 -8.80
N THR A 34 4.50 2.95 -10.02
CA THR A 34 5.70 3.46 -10.69
C THR A 34 5.57 4.94 -10.96
N VAL A 35 6.60 5.69 -10.58
CA VAL A 35 6.78 7.10 -10.95
C VAL A 35 7.95 7.17 -11.92
N ALA A 36 7.69 7.66 -13.11
CA ALA A 36 8.75 7.92 -14.08
C ALA A 36 9.39 9.28 -13.80
N ILE A 37 10.70 9.35 -13.89
CA ILE A 37 11.45 10.61 -13.88
C ILE A 37 11.90 10.85 -15.29
N ARG A 38 11.29 11.82 -15.97
CA ARG A 38 11.61 12.15 -17.35
C ARG A 38 11.37 13.63 -17.61
N ALA A 39 12.15 14.20 -18.51
CA ALA A 39 12.07 15.61 -18.86
C ALA A 39 12.09 16.50 -17.61
N MET A 40 12.92 16.17 -16.64
CA MET A 40 13.08 16.92 -15.39
C MET A 40 11.79 17.01 -14.57
N ALA A 41 10.93 15.98 -14.62
CA ALA A 41 9.66 15.95 -13.89
C ALA A 41 9.37 14.55 -13.36
N PHE A 42 8.59 14.47 -12.28
CA PHE A 42 8.00 13.23 -11.78
C PHE A 42 6.66 13.00 -12.46
N GLU A 43 6.44 11.81 -13.01
CA GLU A 43 5.19 11.43 -13.67
C GLU A 43 4.64 10.10 -13.14
N PRO A 44 3.46 10.09 -12.53
CA PRO A 44 2.62 11.25 -12.23
C PRO A 44 3.23 12.12 -11.13
N ALA A 45 2.99 13.41 -11.17
CA ALA A 45 3.45 14.33 -10.13
C ALA A 45 2.66 14.16 -8.82
N ARG A 46 1.44 13.62 -8.92
CA ARG A 46 0.57 13.33 -7.80
C ARG A 46 0.13 11.88 -7.87
N LEU A 47 0.46 11.12 -6.83
CA LEU A 47 0.19 9.70 -6.77
C LEU A 47 -0.60 9.38 -5.51
N GLU A 48 -1.69 8.64 -5.64
CA GLU A 48 -2.46 8.12 -4.52
C GLU A 48 -2.13 6.64 -4.31
N VAL A 49 -1.80 6.28 -3.07
CA VAL A 49 -1.42 4.92 -2.70
C VAL A 49 -2.06 4.56 -1.36
N ARG A 50 -1.99 3.29 -0.98
CA ARG A 50 -2.43 2.80 0.32
C ARG A 50 -1.24 2.46 1.19
N VAL A 51 -1.44 2.56 2.50
CA VAL A 51 -0.44 2.05 3.46
C VAL A 51 -0.12 0.60 3.13
N GLY A 52 1.17 0.28 3.07
CA GLY A 52 1.67 -1.04 2.69
C GLY A 52 2.04 -1.17 1.22
N ASP A 53 1.61 -0.26 0.37
CA ASP A 53 2.00 -0.26 -1.04
C ASP A 53 3.48 0.11 -1.20
N GLU A 54 4.02 -0.24 -2.34
CA GLU A 54 5.38 0.14 -2.75
C GLU A 54 5.33 1.15 -3.88
N ILE A 55 6.30 2.04 -3.89
CA ILE A 55 6.50 3.00 -4.96
C ILE A 55 7.91 2.81 -5.52
N GLU A 56 8.01 2.76 -6.83
CA GLU A 56 9.27 2.67 -7.55
C GLU A 56 9.44 3.90 -8.43
N TRP A 57 10.53 4.62 -8.23
CA TRP A 57 10.95 5.70 -9.12
C TRP A 57 11.93 5.15 -10.14
N VAL A 58 11.67 5.42 -11.42
CA VAL A 58 12.51 4.98 -12.53
C VAL A 58 13.08 6.22 -13.21
N ASN A 59 14.39 6.34 -13.22
CA ASN A 59 15.04 7.49 -13.85
C ASN A 59 15.25 7.25 -15.35
N ASP A 60 14.36 7.81 -16.15
CA ASP A 60 14.41 7.77 -17.62
C ASP A 60 15.12 8.99 -18.21
N ASP A 61 15.69 9.85 -17.38
CA ASP A 61 16.50 10.98 -17.83
C ASP A 61 17.96 10.59 -18.01
N LEU A 62 18.71 11.47 -18.66
CA LEU A 62 20.15 11.30 -18.89
C LEU A 62 21.00 11.85 -17.74
N VAL A 63 20.37 12.44 -16.73
CA VAL A 63 21.06 13.04 -15.56
C VAL A 63 20.56 12.37 -14.29
N PRO A 64 21.37 12.35 -13.21
CA PRO A 64 20.94 11.79 -11.93
C PRO A 64 19.86 12.65 -11.28
N HIS A 65 19.00 12.00 -10.51
CA HIS A 65 17.94 12.62 -9.71
C HIS A 65 17.86 11.99 -8.33
N THR A 66 17.08 12.59 -7.44
CA THR A 66 16.67 11.97 -6.17
C THR A 66 15.15 12.07 -5.99
N ALA A 67 14.59 11.23 -5.14
CA ALA A 67 13.23 11.38 -4.63
C ALA A 67 13.34 11.49 -3.11
N THR A 68 13.18 12.70 -2.58
CA THR A 68 13.49 13.00 -1.19
C THR A 68 12.35 13.74 -0.51
N ALA A 69 11.84 13.15 0.56
CA ALA A 69 10.88 13.75 1.49
C ALA A 69 11.45 13.64 2.90
N PRO A 70 12.01 14.71 3.47
CA PRO A 70 12.63 14.65 4.79
C PRO A 70 11.69 14.04 5.83
N GLY A 71 12.19 13.05 6.58
CA GLY A 71 11.40 12.34 7.59
C GLY A 71 10.48 11.23 7.05
N ALA A 72 10.33 11.11 5.75
CA ALA A 72 9.48 10.09 5.14
C ALA A 72 10.30 9.10 4.29
N PHE A 73 11.02 9.57 3.29
CA PHE A 73 11.91 8.75 2.47
C PHE A 73 13.01 9.56 1.81
N ASP A 74 14.07 8.88 1.45
CA ASP A 74 15.19 9.46 0.70
C ASP A 74 15.81 8.38 -0.16
N SER A 75 15.76 8.58 -1.47
CA SER A 75 16.33 7.62 -2.42
C SER A 75 17.84 7.68 -2.53
N ALA A 76 18.48 8.77 -2.03
CA ALA A 76 19.81 9.15 -2.47
C ALA A 76 19.83 9.29 -4.01
N ILE A 77 21.02 9.24 -4.62
CA ILE A 77 21.15 9.41 -6.08
C ILE A 77 20.55 8.22 -6.82
N ILE A 78 19.61 8.49 -7.71
CA ILE A 78 19.12 7.54 -8.71
C ILE A 78 19.81 7.88 -10.02
N ALA A 79 20.78 7.06 -10.42
CA ALA A 79 21.52 7.25 -11.66
C ALA A 79 20.59 7.10 -12.88
N PRO A 80 21.00 7.63 -14.06
CA PRO A 80 20.28 7.34 -15.30
C PRO A 80 20.05 5.84 -15.50
N ALA A 81 18.87 5.45 -15.94
CA ALA A 81 18.40 4.08 -16.12
C ALA A 81 18.26 3.25 -14.83
N ALA A 82 18.60 3.80 -13.67
CA ALA A 82 18.40 3.16 -12.38
C ALA A 82 17.00 3.42 -11.83
N ARG A 83 16.67 2.66 -10.80
CA ARG A 83 15.40 2.77 -10.09
C ARG A 83 15.60 2.61 -8.59
N TRP A 84 14.67 3.15 -7.83
CA TRP A 84 14.64 3.02 -6.40
C TRP A 84 13.23 2.77 -5.91
N ARG A 85 13.10 1.88 -4.94
CA ARG A 85 11.79 1.43 -4.43
C ARG A 85 11.71 1.64 -2.93
N THR A 86 10.54 2.06 -2.46
CA THR A 86 10.25 2.13 -1.03
C THR A 86 8.83 1.67 -0.74
N ARG A 87 8.60 1.24 0.50
CA ARG A 87 7.27 0.90 1.00
C ARG A 87 6.75 2.06 1.83
N VAL A 88 5.48 2.45 1.63
CA VAL A 88 4.84 3.47 2.44
C VAL A 88 4.16 2.82 3.65
N THR A 89 4.38 3.38 4.84
CA THR A 89 3.94 2.76 6.10
C THR A 89 3.04 3.65 6.93
N ARG A 90 2.94 4.95 6.61
CA ARG A 90 2.15 5.92 7.37
C ARG A 90 1.21 6.66 6.44
N PRO A 91 -0.07 6.82 6.84
CA PRO A 91 -1.00 7.64 6.06
C PRO A 91 -0.60 9.12 6.12
N GLY A 92 -1.00 9.87 5.11
CA GLY A 92 -0.77 11.31 5.02
C GLY A 92 -0.37 11.75 3.63
N ASP A 93 -0.33 13.04 3.43
CA ASP A 93 0.15 13.65 2.19
C ASP A 93 1.63 14.00 2.35
N VAL A 94 2.45 13.45 1.47
CA VAL A 94 3.90 13.59 1.53
C VAL A 94 4.37 14.34 0.28
N ALA A 95 4.88 15.55 0.47
CA ALA A 95 5.55 16.30 -0.58
C ALA A 95 7.02 15.85 -0.66
N TYR A 96 7.53 15.67 -1.87
CA TYR A 96 8.91 15.33 -2.10
C TYR A 96 9.50 16.12 -3.27
N ALA A 97 10.80 16.13 -3.34
CA ALA A 97 11.54 16.86 -4.37
C ALA A 97 12.82 16.11 -4.77
N CYS A 98 13.37 16.50 -5.89
CA CYS A 98 14.74 16.15 -6.23
C CYS A 98 15.70 17.16 -5.55
N THR A 99 16.66 16.68 -4.78
CA THR A 99 17.61 17.56 -4.08
C THR A 99 18.60 18.22 -5.02
N LEU A 100 18.84 17.62 -6.19
CA LEU A 100 19.74 18.18 -7.22
C LEU A 100 19.04 19.25 -8.08
N HIS A 101 17.71 19.17 -8.19
CA HIS A 101 16.89 20.05 -9.00
C HIS A 101 15.63 20.41 -8.20
N PRO A 102 15.71 21.33 -7.24
CA PRO A 102 14.62 21.55 -6.25
C PRO A 102 13.28 21.99 -6.85
N MET A 103 13.25 22.41 -8.10
CA MET A 103 11.99 22.72 -8.81
C MET A 103 11.21 21.46 -9.21
N MET A 104 11.85 20.30 -9.22
CA MET A 104 11.20 19.03 -9.45
C MET A 104 10.52 18.57 -8.16
N THR A 105 9.21 18.59 -8.15
CA THR A 105 8.42 18.23 -6.98
C THR A 105 7.34 17.21 -7.33
N GLY A 106 6.95 16.44 -6.33
CA GLY A 106 5.84 15.51 -6.42
C GLY A 106 5.11 15.41 -5.09
N THR A 107 3.98 14.74 -5.10
CA THR A 107 3.19 14.46 -3.89
C THR A 107 2.71 13.03 -3.92
N VAL A 108 2.87 12.34 -2.78
CA VAL A 108 2.28 11.03 -2.55
C VAL A 108 1.17 11.18 -1.52
N GLN A 109 -0.04 10.78 -1.88
CA GLN A 109 -1.18 10.75 -0.99
C GLN A 109 -1.35 9.32 -0.49
N ILE A 110 -1.07 9.09 0.79
CA ILE A 110 -1.10 7.76 1.41
C ILE A 110 -2.37 7.64 2.25
N ARG A 111 -3.22 6.68 1.92
CA ARG A 111 -4.49 6.41 2.60
C ARG A 111 -4.48 5.12 3.40
#